data_04b567beb2817f6dff38a43e0b64e06b
#
_entry.id   04b567beb2817f6dff38a43e0b64e06b
#
_cell.length_a   1.000
_cell.length_b   1.000
_cell.length_c   1.000
_cell.angle_alpha   90.00
_cell.angle_beta   90.00
_cell.angle_gamma   90.00
#
_symmetry.space_group_name_H-M   'P 1'
#
loop_
_entity.id
_entity.type
_entity.pdbx_description
1 polymer ?
#
loop_
_entity_poly.entity_id
_entity_poly.type
_entity_poly.pdbx_seq_one_letter_code
_entity_poly.pdbx_strand_id
1 'polypeptide(L)'
;MQISLGVVSCGDDENLADRSGALKCTFSAAGHSTGLLQGLASLRAQGQLLDVVLTVNSEAFHAHKVVLAACSDYFSNRLQSCTEIDLFRAAVRWLQHDPARRARASLVLRHVRFPLMQPAELVDSVQTLDVMLDDALCRQYLLEAFSYHVLPCRQHDMQSPRTAVRSDVTSLVAFGGTPYTDSDRAVSSKVFQLPEPGARHFRELTEMELGCSHAGVAVLDNFVYVAGGQHLQHRSGEGAVDACYRYDPQRNRWLRLRALHESRVQFQLTALGGLLYATGGRNRAGSLASVERYCPRRDSWDFACPLKRRTWGHAGAAAGGRLYISGGYGVSAEDKKAVQCYDPAADRWEPKAPMHEPRVLHAMLGAAGRIYALGGRMDHVDHCFDVLAVEYYVPDTDQWTSVAPMRTGQSEAGCCLLERKIYIVGGYNWRLNNVTGIVQVYNTETDEWERDLHFPESFAGIACAAVLLPRTGHGR
;
A
#
# COMPACT_ATOMS: atom_id res chain seq x y z
N MET A 1 -11.42 25.05 19.72
CA MET A 1 -10.13 25.19 20.41
C MET A 1 -9.08 25.41 19.34
N GLN A 2 -8.37 26.51 19.38
CA GLN A 2 -7.36 26.87 18.39
C GLN A 2 -5.97 26.64 19.01
N ILE A 3 -5.14 25.80 18.38
CA ILE A 3 -3.79 25.49 18.85
C ILE A 3 -2.81 25.99 17.80
N SER A 4 -1.84 26.83 18.19
CA SER A 4 -0.72 27.20 17.34
C SER A 4 0.60 26.68 17.92
N LEU A 5 1.44 26.12 17.04
CA LEU A 5 2.76 25.58 17.38
C LEU A 5 3.84 26.57 16.95
N GLY A 6 4.63 27.05 17.90
CA GLY A 6 5.83 27.85 17.65
C GLY A 6 7.07 27.11 18.16
N VAL A 7 8.16 27.11 17.40
CA VAL A 7 9.43 26.49 17.79
C VAL A 7 10.25 27.55 18.56
N VAL A 8 10.71 27.21 19.77
CA VAL A 8 11.66 28.03 20.53
C VAL A 8 13.07 27.59 20.10
N SER A 9 13.79 28.45 19.42
CA SER A 9 15.21 28.25 19.15
C SER A 9 16.03 28.69 20.37
N CYS A 10 16.73 27.75 21.01
CA CYS A 10 17.84 28.08 21.89
C CYS A 10 19.12 28.16 21.05
N GLY A 11 19.63 29.31 20.78
CA GLY A 11 20.91 29.54 20.11
C GLY A 11 21.21 31.01 20.15
N ASP A 12 22.33 31.34 20.82
CA ASP A 12 22.97 32.63 20.72
C ASP A 12 23.44 32.87 19.29
N ASP A 13 22.67 33.61 18.51
CA ASP A 13 23.17 34.35 17.35
C ASP A 13 22.16 35.45 16.99
N GLU A 14 22.53 36.67 17.32
CA GLU A 14 21.93 37.88 16.80
C GLU A 14 22.17 37.96 15.29
N ASN A 15 21.14 37.82 14.50
CA ASN A 15 20.88 38.25 13.14
C ASN A 15 20.26 37.15 12.27
N LEU A 16 18.98 36.98 12.41
CA LEU A 16 18.13 36.52 11.31
C LEU A 16 16.69 36.92 11.60
N ALA A 17 16.38 38.12 11.16
CA ALA A 17 15.02 38.61 11.13
C ALA A 17 14.18 37.76 10.17
N ASP A 18 12.98 37.42 10.64
CA ASP A 18 11.79 37.17 9.85
C ASP A 18 11.69 35.92 9.00
N ARG A 19 11.42 34.76 9.65
CA ARG A 19 10.62 33.65 9.07
C ARG A 19 9.98 32.81 10.18
N SER A 20 9.16 33.42 11.04
CA SER A 20 8.27 32.68 11.94
C SER A 20 6.99 32.30 11.23
N GLY A 21 7.02 31.23 10.47
CA GLY A 21 5.81 30.54 10.00
C GLY A 21 5.10 29.86 11.16
N ALA A 22 4.24 30.58 11.88
CA ALA A 22 3.40 29.98 12.91
C ALA A 22 2.33 29.07 12.23
N LEU A 23 2.43 27.76 12.42
CA LEU A 23 1.40 26.81 12.01
C LEU A 23 0.15 26.97 12.88
N LYS A 24 -0.91 27.56 12.35
CA LYS A 24 -2.21 27.63 13.01
C LYS A 24 -3.00 26.36 12.71
N CYS A 25 -3.33 25.58 13.73
CA CYS A 25 -4.20 24.42 13.62
C CYS A 25 -5.46 24.63 14.46
N THR A 26 -6.63 24.42 13.84
CA THR A 26 -7.91 24.42 14.54
C THR A 26 -8.29 22.98 14.87
N PHE A 27 -8.48 22.68 16.15
CA PHE A 27 -8.82 21.35 16.63
C PHE A 27 -10.22 21.37 17.27
N SER A 28 -11.07 20.44 16.87
CA SER A 28 -12.39 20.23 17.48
C SER A 28 -12.55 18.76 17.85
N ALA A 29 -12.41 18.43 19.12
CA ALA A 29 -12.70 17.09 19.64
C ALA A 29 -13.48 17.20 20.95
N ALA A 30 -14.70 16.71 20.96
CA ALA A 30 -15.51 16.62 22.16
C ALA A 30 -14.98 15.47 23.05
N GLY A 31 -14.47 15.79 24.23
CA GLY A 31 -14.12 14.82 25.29
C GLY A 31 -12.64 14.56 25.54
N HIS A 32 -11.70 14.86 24.62
CA HIS A 32 -10.27 14.64 24.86
C HIS A 32 -9.50 15.85 25.41
N SER A 33 -10.13 17.01 25.47
CA SER A 33 -9.49 18.27 25.88
C SER A 33 -9.03 18.27 27.36
N THR A 34 -9.80 17.65 28.23
CA THR A 34 -9.52 17.67 29.67
C THR A 34 -8.30 16.82 30.04
N GLY A 35 -8.18 15.61 29.47
CA GLY A 35 -7.03 14.73 29.71
C GLY A 35 -5.73 15.28 29.13
N LEU A 36 -5.79 15.87 27.92
CA LEU A 36 -4.64 16.50 27.27
C LEU A 36 -4.19 17.75 28.05
N LEU A 37 -5.14 18.59 28.48
CA LEU A 37 -4.85 19.82 29.26
C LEU A 37 -4.30 19.50 30.65
N GLN A 38 -4.80 18.44 31.31
CA GLN A 38 -4.24 17.98 32.60
C GLN A 38 -2.81 17.43 32.43
N GLY A 39 -2.53 16.66 31.38
CA GLY A 39 -1.19 16.20 31.05
C GLY A 39 -0.22 17.36 30.76
N LEU A 40 -0.65 18.33 29.96
CA LEU A 40 0.12 19.53 29.65
C LEU A 40 0.30 20.44 30.85
N ALA A 41 -0.71 20.57 31.73
CA ALA A 41 -0.60 21.34 32.98
C ALA A 41 0.42 20.72 33.96
N SER A 42 0.46 19.38 34.03
CA SER A 42 1.47 18.67 34.84
C SER A 42 2.90 18.87 34.29
N LEU A 43 3.09 18.89 32.99
CA LEU A 43 4.38 19.21 32.34
C LEU A 43 4.79 20.67 32.54
N ARG A 44 3.81 21.58 32.51
CA ARG A 44 4.04 23.04 32.77
C ARG A 44 4.48 23.29 34.21
N ALA A 45 3.88 22.65 35.19
CA ALA A 45 4.20 22.85 36.62
C ALA A 45 5.66 22.52 36.94
N GLN A 46 6.37 21.79 36.09
CA GLN A 46 7.76 21.37 36.26
C GLN A 46 8.78 22.21 35.46
N GLY A 47 8.34 23.15 34.61
CA GLY A 47 9.15 24.19 33.97
C GLY A 47 10.35 23.77 33.13
N GLN A 48 10.46 22.52 32.64
CA GLN A 48 11.73 22.00 32.12
C GLN A 48 11.62 21.36 30.72
N LEU A 49 12.61 21.64 29.86
CA LEU A 49 12.85 21.06 28.54
C LEU A 49 11.70 21.27 27.54
N LEU A 50 11.34 22.51 27.30
CA LEU A 50 10.22 22.88 26.45
C LEU A 50 10.77 23.45 25.13
N ASP A 51 10.59 22.73 24.01
CA ASP A 51 11.06 23.09 22.69
C ASP A 51 9.92 23.42 21.70
N VAL A 52 8.69 23.46 22.19
CA VAL A 52 7.50 23.84 21.44
C VAL A 52 6.51 24.62 22.32
N VAL A 53 5.84 25.60 21.73
CA VAL A 53 4.77 26.34 22.38
C VAL A 53 3.42 25.94 21.79
N LEU A 54 2.53 25.44 22.64
CA LEU A 54 1.13 25.18 22.29
C LEU A 54 0.29 26.37 22.74
N THR A 55 -0.45 26.99 21.84
CA THR A 55 -1.37 28.06 22.21
C THR A 55 -2.81 27.50 22.19
N VAL A 56 -3.45 27.55 23.35
CA VAL A 56 -4.82 27.05 23.55
C VAL A 56 -5.64 28.22 24.11
N ASN A 57 -6.67 28.61 23.39
CA ASN A 57 -7.52 29.76 23.79
C ASN A 57 -6.71 31.01 24.15
N SER A 58 -5.71 31.34 23.34
CA SER A 58 -4.76 32.48 23.53
C SER A 58 -3.81 32.33 24.71
N GLU A 59 -3.78 31.24 25.44
CA GLU A 59 -2.77 30.95 26.45
C GLU A 59 -1.64 30.07 25.85
N ALA A 60 -0.40 30.42 26.14
CA ALA A 60 0.80 29.74 25.66
C ALA A 60 1.27 28.66 26.66
N PHE A 61 1.41 27.43 26.21
CA PHE A 61 1.92 26.31 27.00
C PHE A 61 3.22 25.84 26.37
N HIS A 62 4.30 25.92 27.11
CA HIS A 62 5.57 25.35 26.70
C HIS A 62 5.53 23.83 26.93
N ALA A 63 5.93 23.04 25.91
CA ALA A 63 5.93 21.59 25.96
C ALA A 63 7.15 21.02 25.23
N HIS A 64 7.43 19.74 25.48
CA HIS A 64 8.49 19.04 24.74
C HIS A 64 7.89 18.34 23.51
N LYS A 65 8.36 18.72 22.32
CA LYS A 65 7.90 18.22 21.01
C LYS A 65 7.83 16.69 20.94
N VAL A 66 8.86 16.04 21.48
CA VAL A 66 8.98 14.58 21.45
C VAL A 66 8.02 13.89 22.43
N VAL A 67 7.78 14.47 23.60
CA VAL A 67 6.81 13.92 24.54
C VAL A 67 5.40 13.99 23.96
N LEU A 68 5.08 15.09 23.28
CA LEU A 68 3.82 15.22 22.56
C LEU A 68 3.69 14.19 21.44
N ALA A 69 4.74 14.00 20.64
CA ALA A 69 4.76 13.01 19.56
C ALA A 69 4.67 11.58 20.08
N ALA A 70 5.30 11.27 21.21
CA ALA A 70 5.25 9.95 21.83
C ALA A 70 3.90 9.63 22.51
N CYS A 71 3.18 10.68 22.96
CA CYS A 71 1.93 10.51 23.69
C CYS A 71 0.66 10.63 22.84
N SER A 72 0.78 11.05 21.57
CA SER A 72 -0.37 11.29 20.71
C SER A 72 -0.05 11.11 19.23
N ASP A 73 -0.81 10.26 18.58
CA ASP A 73 -0.72 10.07 17.11
C ASP A 73 -0.98 11.37 16.34
N TYR A 74 -1.84 12.25 16.88
CA TYR A 74 -2.07 13.58 16.32
C TYR A 74 -0.80 14.42 16.27
N PHE A 75 -0.06 14.52 17.40
CA PHE A 75 1.20 15.26 17.43
C PHE A 75 2.31 14.54 16.68
N SER A 76 2.34 13.21 16.73
CA SER A 76 3.26 12.38 15.94
C SER A 76 3.12 12.66 14.45
N ASN A 77 1.90 12.70 13.93
CA ASN A 77 1.60 12.96 12.52
C ASN A 77 1.90 14.41 12.11
N ARG A 78 1.80 15.37 13.02
CA ARG A 78 2.09 16.78 12.76
C ARG A 78 3.57 17.14 12.90
N LEU A 79 4.35 16.36 13.66
CA LEU A 79 5.78 16.57 13.86
C LEU A 79 6.64 15.79 12.83
N GLN A 80 6.21 15.76 11.62
CA GLN A 80 6.51 14.91 10.46
C GLN A 80 7.98 14.82 10.00
N SER A 81 8.92 15.51 10.63
CA SER A 81 10.33 15.45 10.24
C SER A 81 11.23 14.66 11.20
N CYS A 82 10.68 14.09 12.27
CA CYS A 82 11.47 13.34 13.25
C CYS A 82 11.55 11.86 12.88
N THR A 83 12.77 11.34 12.79
CA THR A 83 13.03 9.89 12.66
C THR A 83 12.83 9.19 14.01
N GLU A 84 12.67 7.86 14.00
CA GLU A 84 12.52 7.09 15.26
C GLU A 84 13.75 7.23 16.17
N ILE A 85 14.94 7.38 15.60
CA ILE A 85 16.16 7.62 16.39
C ILE A 85 16.16 9.01 17.05
N ASP A 86 15.59 10.02 16.40
CA ASP A 86 15.47 11.35 16.99
C ASP A 86 14.47 11.35 18.17
N LEU A 87 13.35 10.63 18.00
CA LEU A 87 12.38 10.40 19.06
C LEU A 87 13.03 9.69 20.25
N PHE A 88 13.81 8.64 19.97
CA PHE A 88 14.54 7.91 21.01
C PHE A 88 15.54 8.81 21.75
N ARG A 89 16.41 9.53 21.03
CA ARG A 89 17.40 10.41 21.63
C ARG A 89 16.79 11.48 22.53
N ALA A 90 15.65 12.01 22.13
CA ALA A 90 14.96 13.01 22.92
C ALA A 90 14.26 12.39 24.15
N ALA A 91 13.67 11.19 24.01
CA ALA A 91 13.13 10.45 25.15
C ALA A 91 14.22 10.11 26.18
N VAL A 92 15.41 9.68 25.72
CA VAL A 92 16.55 9.39 26.57
C VAL A 92 17.03 10.67 27.30
N ARG A 93 17.17 11.80 26.61
CA ARG A 93 17.52 13.09 27.25
C ARG A 93 16.53 13.47 28.35
N TRP A 94 15.22 13.28 28.11
CA TRP A 94 14.20 13.54 29.09
C TRP A 94 14.30 12.60 30.32
N LEU A 95 14.61 11.32 30.10
CA LEU A 95 14.82 10.33 31.17
C LEU A 95 16.07 10.63 31.99
N GLN A 96 17.15 11.09 31.37
CA GLN A 96 18.44 11.40 32.02
C GLN A 96 18.41 12.70 32.83
N HIS A 97 17.47 13.60 32.54
CA HIS A 97 17.39 14.89 33.22
C HIS A 97 17.04 14.74 34.71
N ASP A 98 16.31 13.71 35.10
CA ASP A 98 15.90 13.45 36.48
C ASP A 98 15.97 11.94 36.76
N PRO A 99 16.79 11.51 37.73
CA PRO A 99 16.92 10.10 38.09
C PRO A 99 15.58 9.41 38.43
N ALA A 100 14.60 10.13 38.99
CA ALA A 100 13.29 9.59 39.29
C ALA A 100 12.50 9.17 38.04
N ARG A 101 12.82 9.77 36.87
CA ARG A 101 12.20 9.42 35.58
C ARG A 101 12.70 8.10 35.01
N ARG A 102 13.90 7.65 35.40
CA ARG A 102 14.50 6.39 34.94
C ARG A 102 13.59 5.20 35.21
N ALA A 103 12.88 5.19 36.32
CA ALA A 103 11.91 4.15 36.67
C ALA A 103 10.70 4.08 35.71
N ARG A 104 10.52 5.09 34.84
CA ARG A 104 9.45 5.15 33.83
C ARG A 104 9.96 4.90 32.41
N ALA A 105 11.18 4.42 32.25
CA ALA A 105 11.83 4.27 30.94
C ALA A 105 10.98 3.44 29.98
N SER A 106 10.53 2.26 30.37
CA SER A 106 9.70 1.38 29.55
C SER A 106 8.36 1.99 29.17
N LEU A 107 7.75 2.80 30.03
CA LEU A 107 6.48 3.50 29.76
C LEU A 107 6.64 4.57 28.68
N VAL A 108 7.78 5.24 28.62
CA VAL A 108 8.07 6.27 27.61
C VAL A 108 8.54 5.59 26.32
N LEU A 109 9.52 4.68 26.42
CA LEU A 109 10.17 4.08 25.27
C LEU A 109 9.27 3.07 24.51
N ARG A 110 8.19 2.59 25.10
CA ARG A 110 7.20 1.73 24.40
C ARG A 110 6.59 2.41 23.15
N HIS A 111 6.61 3.75 23.10
CA HIS A 111 6.08 4.54 21.99
C HIS A 111 7.09 4.78 20.87
N VAL A 112 8.35 4.43 21.09
CA VAL A 112 9.40 4.45 20.07
C VAL A 112 9.31 3.18 19.24
N ARG A 113 9.31 3.31 17.93
CA ARG A 113 9.18 2.20 16.99
C ARG A 113 10.55 1.64 16.61
N PHE A 114 11.22 1.00 17.59
CA PHE A 114 12.58 0.44 17.42
C PHE A 114 12.72 -0.45 16.18
N PRO A 115 11.74 -1.31 15.80
CA PRO A 115 11.84 -2.11 14.57
C PRO A 115 11.96 -1.27 13.29
N LEU A 116 11.62 0.02 13.32
CA LEU A 116 11.68 0.91 12.16
C LEU A 116 12.99 1.71 12.06
N MET A 117 13.84 1.66 13.08
CA MET A 117 15.19 2.24 13.04
C MET A 117 16.10 1.44 12.09
N GLN A 118 17.18 2.06 11.63
CA GLN A 118 18.21 1.32 10.89
C GLN A 118 18.97 0.36 11.84
N PRO A 119 19.39 -0.82 11.37
CA PRO A 119 20.17 -1.76 12.20
C PRO A 119 21.39 -1.13 12.85
N ALA A 120 22.13 -0.27 12.13
CA ALA A 120 23.28 0.45 12.67
C ALA A 120 22.89 1.38 13.82
N GLU A 121 21.75 2.09 13.71
CA GLU A 121 21.27 2.97 14.79
C GLU A 121 20.94 2.17 16.06
N LEU A 122 20.34 0.97 15.90
CA LEU A 122 20.05 0.07 17.02
C LEU A 122 21.33 -0.39 17.71
N VAL A 123 22.34 -0.76 16.94
CA VAL A 123 23.64 -1.25 17.47
C VAL A 123 24.45 -0.11 18.08
N ASP A 124 24.60 1.00 17.39
CA ASP A 124 25.55 2.05 17.76
C ASP A 124 24.99 3.04 18.78
N SER A 125 23.68 3.26 18.77
CA SER A 125 23.07 4.33 19.57
C SER A 125 22.05 3.85 20.61
N VAL A 126 21.42 2.70 20.41
CA VAL A 126 20.33 2.23 21.29
C VAL A 126 20.82 1.21 22.30
N GLN A 127 21.41 0.11 21.83
CA GLN A 127 21.83 -1.00 22.72
C GLN A 127 22.97 -0.63 23.67
N THR A 128 23.70 0.45 23.39
CA THR A 128 24.83 0.90 24.20
C THR A 128 24.40 1.66 25.46
N LEU A 129 23.13 1.99 25.59
CA LEU A 129 22.63 2.78 26.73
C LEU A 129 22.13 1.89 27.87
N ASP A 130 22.61 2.18 29.09
CA ASP A 130 22.22 1.43 30.31
C ASP A 130 20.70 1.33 30.49
N VAL A 131 19.96 2.39 30.15
CA VAL A 131 18.50 2.41 30.26
C VAL A 131 17.83 1.33 29.42
N MET A 132 18.44 0.92 28.32
CA MET A 132 17.94 -0.18 27.46
C MET A 132 18.34 -1.55 27.99
N LEU A 133 19.43 -1.63 28.75
CA LEU A 133 19.97 -2.89 29.27
C LEU A 133 19.46 -3.21 30.68
N ASP A 134 19.19 -2.20 31.50
CA ASP A 134 18.75 -2.38 32.88
C ASP A 134 17.26 -2.71 33.00
N ASP A 135 16.40 -2.15 32.16
CA ASP A 135 14.95 -2.39 32.17
C ASP A 135 14.59 -3.60 31.30
N ALA A 136 13.88 -4.57 31.90
CA ALA A 136 13.50 -5.81 31.21
C ALA A 136 12.61 -5.59 29.99
N LEU A 137 11.68 -4.61 30.05
CA LEU A 137 10.80 -4.30 28.93
C LEU A 137 11.55 -3.55 27.82
N CYS A 138 12.50 -2.67 28.19
CA CYS A 138 13.35 -2.01 27.21
C CYS A 138 14.23 -3.02 26.46
N ARG A 139 14.79 -4.03 27.15
CA ARG A 139 15.50 -5.14 26.50
C ARG A 139 14.58 -5.91 25.54
N GLN A 140 13.33 -6.14 25.93
CA GLN A 140 12.37 -6.83 25.07
C GLN A 140 12.07 -6.01 23.79
N TYR A 141 11.95 -4.68 23.87
CA TYR A 141 11.77 -3.83 22.69
C TYR A 141 12.97 -3.91 21.73
N LEU A 142 14.18 -3.97 22.29
CA LEU A 142 15.41 -4.12 21.51
C LEU A 142 15.47 -5.49 20.81
N LEU A 143 15.15 -6.57 21.53
CA LEU A 143 15.09 -7.93 20.97
C LEU A 143 14.02 -8.05 19.87
N GLU A 144 12.86 -7.44 20.05
CA GLU A 144 11.82 -7.36 19.02
C GLU A 144 12.35 -6.67 17.76
N ALA A 145 13.05 -5.53 17.91
CA ALA A 145 13.64 -4.81 16.80
C ALA A 145 14.68 -5.63 16.05
N PHE A 146 15.59 -6.30 16.75
CA PHE A 146 16.59 -7.17 16.12
C PHE A 146 15.93 -8.36 15.41
N SER A 147 14.95 -9.00 16.02
CA SER A 147 14.21 -10.10 15.41
C SER A 147 13.53 -9.67 14.11
N TYR A 148 12.95 -8.47 14.09
CA TYR A 148 12.32 -7.88 12.91
C TYR A 148 13.32 -7.65 11.76
N HIS A 149 14.57 -7.33 12.07
CA HIS A 149 15.62 -7.14 11.07
C HIS A 149 16.26 -8.45 10.60
N VAL A 150 16.48 -9.39 11.53
CA VAL A 150 17.16 -10.67 11.24
C VAL A 150 16.25 -11.61 10.43
N LEU A 151 14.92 -11.49 10.57
CA LEU A 151 13.95 -12.36 9.93
C LEU A 151 13.06 -11.59 8.93
N PRO A 152 13.64 -11.04 7.83
CA PRO A 152 12.88 -10.18 6.92
C PRO A 152 11.68 -10.89 6.30
N CYS A 153 11.74 -12.18 5.96
CA CYS A 153 10.60 -12.92 5.42
C CYS A 153 9.45 -13.07 6.43
N ARG A 154 9.73 -12.97 7.73
CA ARG A 154 8.72 -13.14 8.80
C ARG A 154 8.20 -11.82 9.36
N GLN A 155 8.56 -10.69 8.78
CA GLN A 155 8.10 -9.37 9.25
C GLN A 155 6.57 -9.21 9.26
N HIS A 156 5.86 -9.91 8.38
CA HIS A 156 4.38 -9.91 8.37
C HIS A 156 3.80 -10.51 9.66
N ASP A 157 4.43 -11.54 10.26
CA ASP A 157 4.01 -12.12 11.55
C ASP A 157 4.30 -11.20 12.75
N MET A 158 5.18 -10.24 12.57
CA MET A 158 5.67 -9.33 13.61
C MET A 158 4.98 -7.96 13.56
N GLN A 159 3.85 -7.86 12.85
CA GLN A 159 3.13 -6.60 12.76
C GLN A 159 2.51 -6.22 14.10
N SER A 160 2.75 -4.99 14.51
CA SER A 160 2.32 -4.42 15.78
C SER A 160 2.22 -2.89 15.65
N PRO A 161 1.65 -2.18 16.61
CA PRO A 161 1.71 -0.72 16.61
C PRO A 161 3.14 -0.14 16.52
N ARG A 162 4.16 -0.92 16.92
CA ARG A 162 5.58 -0.52 16.81
C ARG A 162 6.22 -0.80 15.46
N THR A 163 5.57 -1.58 14.61
CA THR A 163 6.04 -1.85 13.23
C THR A 163 5.22 -1.13 12.18
N ALA A 164 4.09 -0.54 12.55
CA ALA A 164 3.22 0.19 11.63
C ALA A 164 3.85 1.51 11.17
N VAL A 165 3.57 1.92 9.95
CA VAL A 165 3.95 3.24 9.41
C VAL A 165 3.27 4.36 10.22
N ARG A 166 3.99 5.44 10.54
CA ARG A 166 3.40 6.65 11.13
C ARG A 166 2.74 7.49 10.03
N SER A 167 1.71 6.96 9.44
CA SER A 167 0.90 7.64 8.43
C SER A 167 -0.55 7.19 8.55
N ASP A 168 -1.46 8.13 8.36
CA ASP A 168 -2.90 7.93 8.27
C ASP A 168 -3.39 8.07 6.82
N VAL A 169 -2.46 8.37 5.90
CA VAL A 169 -2.78 8.60 4.49
C VAL A 169 -2.32 7.43 3.66
N THR A 170 -3.30 6.79 3.01
CA THR A 170 -3.04 5.76 2.02
C THR A 170 -2.69 6.40 0.68
N SER A 171 -1.63 5.92 0.05
CA SER A 171 -1.17 6.35 -1.26
C SER A 171 -1.44 5.26 -2.31
N LEU A 172 -1.74 5.67 -3.54
CA LEU A 172 -1.73 4.77 -4.67
C LEU A 172 -0.29 4.62 -5.17
N VAL A 173 0.15 3.37 -5.37
CA VAL A 173 1.44 3.05 -5.95
C VAL A 173 1.23 2.23 -7.21
N ALA A 174 1.89 2.61 -8.31
CA ALA A 174 1.80 1.98 -9.61
C ALA A 174 3.17 1.42 -10.01
N PHE A 175 3.19 0.19 -10.54
CA PHE A 175 4.39 -0.61 -10.77
C PHE A 175 4.51 -1.00 -12.24
N GLY A 176 5.68 -0.76 -12.83
CA GLY A 176 6.07 -1.29 -14.13
C GLY A 176 5.18 -0.84 -15.29
N GLY A 177 4.96 -1.76 -16.21
CA GLY A 177 4.19 -1.55 -17.45
C GLY A 177 5.07 -1.47 -18.70
N THR A 178 4.42 -1.46 -19.85
CA THR A 178 5.06 -1.46 -21.18
C THR A 178 4.59 -0.27 -22.01
N PRO A 179 5.49 0.51 -22.59
CA PRO A 179 5.14 1.72 -23.36
C PRO A 179 4.70 1.44 -24.82
N TYR A 180 4.48 0.22 -25.23
CA TYR A 180 3.99 -0.18 -26.57
C TYR A 180 4.57 0.68 -27.72
N THR A 181 5.88 0.84 -27.77
CA THR A 181 6.57 1.45 -28.91
C THR A 181 7.07 0.35 -29.84
N ASP A 182 6.97 0.57 -31.16
CA ASP A 182 7.35 -0.42 -32.17
C ASP A 182 8.84 -0.80 -32.12
N SER A 183 9.68 0.06 -31.55
CA SER A 183 11.14 -0.09 -31.53
C SER A 183 11.71 -0.61 -30.22
N ASP A 184 10.98 -0.51 -29.12
CA ASP A 184 11.51 -0.86 -27.80
C ASP A 184 10.62 -1.87 -27.08
N ARG A 185 11.18 -3.03 -26.77
CA ARG A 185 10.52 -4.08 -25.98
C ARG A 185 10.80 -3.93 -24.48
N ALA A 186 11.39 -2.83 -24.08
CA ALA A 186 11.74 -2.56 -22.71
C ALA A 186 10.48 -2.44 -21.84
N VAL A 187 10.56 -3.01 -20.68
CA VAL A 187 9.52 -2.96 -19.65
C VAL A 187 9.99 -2.03 -18.55
N SER A 188 9.13 -1.18 -18.04
CA SER A 188 9.49 -0.18 -17.04
C SER A 188 9.83 -0.84 -15.69
N SER A 189 10.90 -0.36 -15.05
CA SER A 189 11.25 -0.65 -13.65
C SER A 189 10.72 0.40 -12.67
N LYS A 190 10.19 1.51 -13.19
CA LYS A 190 9.76 2.63 -12.37
C LYS A 190 8.53 2.31 -11.53
N VAL A 191 8.52 2.88 -10.34
CA VAL A 191 7.40 2.84 -9.40
C VAL A 191 6.97 4.26 -9.12
N PHE A 192 5.72 4.57 -9.45
CA PHE A 192 5.13 5.89 -9.23
C PHE A 192 4.16 5.86 -8.07
N GLN A 193 3.99 7.00 -7.40
CA GLN A 193 2.98 7.18 -6.37
C GLN A 193 2.08 8.39 -6.63
N LEU A 194 0.82 8.25 -6.30
CA LEU A 194 -0.10 9.35 -6.03
C LEU A 194 -0.13 9.52 -4.51
N PRO A 195 0.42 10.63 -3.95
CA PRO A 195 0.76 10.71 -2.53
C PRO A 195 -0.42 10.61 -1.58
N GLU A 196 -1.57 11.15 -1.98
CA GLU A 196 -2.77 11.20 -1.14
C GLU A 196 -4.03 11.24 -2.01
N PRO A 197 -5.20 10.85 -1.46
CA PRO A 197 -6.48 11.04 -2.13
C PRO A 197 -6.69 12.52 -2.48
N GLY A 198 -7.06 12.79 -3.74
CA GLY A 198 -7.24 14.16 -4.25
C GLY A 198 -5.96 14.84 -4.76
N ALA A 199 -4.78 14.26 -4.60
CA ALA A 199 -3.59 14.69 -5.32
C ALA A 199 -3.80 14.57 -6.84
N ARG A 200 -3.21 15.47 -7.60
CA ARG A 200 -3.40 15.54 -9.06
C ARG A 200 -2.18 15.07 -9.86
N HIS A 201 -1.06 14.88 -9.20
CA HIS A 201 0.20 14.56 -9.84
C HIS A 201 0.85 13.35 -9.20
N PHE A 202 1.25 12.42 -10.05
CA PHE A 202 2.10 11.32 -9.69
C PHE A 202 3.56 11.80 -9.58
N ARG A 203 4.31 11.14 -8.72
CA ARG A 203 5.77 11.30 -8.62
C ARG A 203 6.43 9.94 -8.60
N GLU A 204 7.65 9.86 -9.07
CA GLU A 204 8.47 8.67 -8.96
C GLU A 204 8.79 8.42 -7.47
N LEU A 205 8.60 7.18 -7.04
CA LEU A 205 8.83 6.74 -5.66
C LEU A 205 10.15 5.98 -5.54
N THR A 206 10.36 5.01 -6.41
CA THR A 206 11.51 4.09 -6.41
C THR A 206 11.54 3.34 -7.74
N GLU A 207 12.54 2.47 -7.89
CA GLU A 207 12.61 1.53 -8.99
C GLU A 207 12.63 0.09 -8.49
N MET A 208 12.10 -0.81 -9.30
CA MET A 208 12.26 -2.26 -9.11
C MET A 208 13.63 -2.69 -9.61
N GLU A 209 14.15 -3.79 -9.06
CA GLU A 209 15.42 -4.38 -9.52
C GLU A 209 15.38 -4.76 -11.01
N LEU A 210 14.23 -5.23 -11.48
CA LEU A 210 13.96 -5.54 -12.89
C LEU A 210 12.58 -4.98 -13.27
N GLY A 211 12.50 -4.40 -14.47
CA GLY A 211 11.23 -3.96 -15.03
C GLY A 211 10.26 -5.14 -15.18
N CYS A 212 8.98 -4.91 -14.97
CA CYS A 212 7.95 -5.92 -15.19
C CYS A 212 6.66 -5.34 -15.76
N SER A 213 5.95 -6.14 -16.55
CA SER A 213 4.58 -5.86 -16.98
C SER A 213 3.70 -7.08 -16.80
N HIS A 214 2.39 -6.87 -16.67
CA HIS A 214 1.41 -7.93 -16.48
C HIS A 214 1.74 -8.88 -15.32
N ALA A 215 2.44 -8.36 -14.29
CA ALA A 215 2.71 -9.06 -13.06
C ALA A 215 1.46 -9.05 -12.15
N GLY A 216 1.34 -10.07 -11.31
CA GLY A 216 0.38 -10.06 -10.22
C GLY A 216 0.88 -9.19 -9.08
N VAL A 217 0.01 -8.31 -8.57
CA VAL A 217 0.33 -7.44 -7.42
C VAL A 217 -0.75 -7.61 -6.35
N ALA A 218 -0.33 -7.79 -5.11
CA ALA A 218 -1.22 -7.85 -3.96
C ALA A 218 -0.58 -7.19 -2.73
N VAL A 219 -1.42 -6.70 -1.82
CA VAL A 219 -1.00 -6.09 -0.56
C VAL A 219 -1.39 -7.01 0.59
N LEU A 220 -0.42 -7.27 1.46
CA LEU A 220 -0.65 -7.98 2.71
C LEU A 220 0.17 -7.30 3.82
N ASP A 221 -0.51 -6.90 4.91
CA ASP A 221 0.11 -6.22 6.05
C ASP A 221 0.96 -4.99 5.66
N ASN A 222 0.43 -4.20 4.72
CA ASN A 222 1.10 -3.03 4.13
C ASN A 222 2.38 -3.32 3.34
N PHE A 223 2.75 -4.56 3.10
CA PHE A 223 3.78 -4.96 2.14
C PHE A 223 3.16 -5.20 0.77
N VAL A 224 3.83 -4.75 -0.29
CA VAL A 224 3.40 -5.04 -1.67
C VAL A 224 4.18 -6.22 -2.20
N TYR A 225 3.47 -7.22 -2.66
CA TYR A 225 4.02 -8.40 -3.30
C TYR A 225 3.82 -8.28 -4.81
N VAL A 226 4.91 -8.44 -5.55
CA VAL A 226 4.93 -8.44 -7.03
C VAL A 226 5.47 -9.79 -7.47
N ALA A 227 4.67 -10.53 -8.23
CA ALA A 227 5.03 -11.87 -8.64
C ALA A 227 4.80 -12.08 -10.14
N GLY A 228 5.61 -12.91 -10.78
CA GLY A 228 5.48 -13.25 -12.18
C GLY A 228 5.58 -12.04 -13.11
N GLY A 229 4.77 -12.04 -14.17
CA GLY A 229 4.82 -11.03 -15.23
C GLY A 229 5.85 -11.36 -16.30
N GLN A 230 6.30 -10.34 -17.03
CA GLN A 230 7.34 -10.47 -18.05
C GLN A 230 8.32 -9.31 -17.96
N HIS A 231 9.62 -9.58 -18.22
CA HIS A 231 10.68 -8.57 -18.23
C HIS A 231 10.97 -8.01 -19.63
N LEU A 232 10.52 -8.70 -20.65
CA LEU A 232 10.55 -8.26 -22.04
C LEU A 232 9.17 -8.47 -22.65
N GLN A 233 8.74 -7.56 -23.48
CA GLN A 233 7.44 -7.68 -24.13
C GLN A 233 7.44 -8.84 -25.14
N HIS A 234 6.68 -9.88 -24.85
CA HIS A 234 6.41 -11.00 -25.74
C HIS A 234 4.91 -11.27 -25.84
N ARG A 235 4.41 -11.44 -27.07
CA ARG A 235 2.97 -11.66 -27.30
C ARG A 235 2.48 -13.06 -26.92
N SER A 236 3.39 -14.03 -26.88
CA SER A 236 3.07 -15.47 -26.71
C SER A 236 3.18 -16.00 -25.28
N GLY A 237 3.57 -15.18 -24.30
CA GLY A 237 3.87 -15.63 -22.93
C GLY A 237 5.27 -16.25 -22.77
N GLU A 238 6.10 -16.25 -23.82
CA GLU A 238 7.48 -16.75 -23.76
C GLU A 238 8.38 -15.97 -22.78
N GLY A 239 8.05 -14.70 -22.53
CA GLY A 239 8.74 -13.84 -21.57
C GLY A 239 8.24 -13.97 -20.13
N ALA A 240 7.33 -14.92 -19.84
CA ALA A 240 6.80 -15.10 -18.50
C ALA A 240 7.89 -15.52 -17.52
N VAL A 241 7.91 -14.91 -16.34
CA VAL A 241 8.85 -15.19 -15.27
C VAL A 241 8.16 -15.77 -14.03
N ASP A 242 8.94 -16.34 -13.15
CA ASP A 242 8.50 -16.93 -11.87
C ASP A 242 8.95 -16.08 -10.66
N ALA A 243 9.68 -15.00 -10.88
CA ALA A 243 10.24 -14.16 -9.85
C ALA A 243 9.16 -13.58 -8.93
N CYS A 244 9.46 -13.50 -7.64
CA CYS A 244 8.59 -12.90 -6.64
C CYS A 244 9.41 -11.93 -5.77
N TYR A 245 8.86 -10.75 -5.57
CA TYR A 245 9.47 -9.69 -4.78
C TYR A 245 8.46 -9.12 -3.78
N ARG A 246 8.95 -8.64 -2.64
CA ARG A 246 8.19 -7.87 -1.68
C ARG A 246 8.80 -6.49 -1.51
N TYR A 247 7.98 -5.48 -1.71
CA TYR A 247 8.31 -4.09 -1.40
C TYR A 247 7.90 -3.73 0.02
N ASP A 248 8.82 -3.18 0.78
CA ASP A 248 8.60 -2.59 2.10
C ASP A 248 8.43 -1.07 1.95
N PRO A 249 7.19 -0.53 2.03
CA PRO A 249 6.94 0.89 1.87
C PRO A 249 7.61 1.75 2.95
N GLN A 250 7.78 1.20 4.15
CA GLN A 250 8.38 1.90 5.30
C GLN A 250 9.84 2.23 5.07
N ARG A 251 10.58 1.31 4.42
CA ARG A 251 12.02 1.42 4.22
C ARG A 251 12.41 1.73 2.78
N ASN A 252 11.45 1.79 1.89
CA ASN A 252 11.68 1.88 0.45
C ASN A 252 12.68 0.81 -0.03
N ARG A 253 12.43 -0.45 0.30
CA ARG A 253 13.32 -1.58 -0.03
C ARG A 253 12.57 -2.75 -0.63
N TRP A 254 13.26 -3.42 -1.55
CA TRP A 254 12.81 -4.64 -2.17
C TRP A 254 13.48 -5.85 -1.51
N LEU A 255 12.72 -6.92 -1.34
CA LEU A 255 13.19 -8.23 -0.90
C LEU A 255 12.77 -9.26 -1.94
N ARG A 256 13.75 -10.01 -2.46
CA ARG A 256 13.47 -11.17 -3.30
C ARG A 256 12.97 -12.32 -2.44
N LEU A 257 11.88 -12.93 -2.85
CA LEU A 257 11.22 -14.05 -2.17
C LEU A 257 11.37 -15.33 -2.98
N ARG A 258 10.87 -16.45 -2.44
CA ARG A 258 10.79 -17.71 -3.16
C ARG A 258 10.00 -17.52 -4.46
N ALA A 259 10.56 -18.00 -5.57
CA ALA A 259 9.91 -17.96 -6.87
C ALA A 259 8.70 -18.89 -6.92
N LEU A 260 7.72 -18.56 -7.79
CA LEU A 260 6.63 -19.43 -8.19
C LEU A 260 7.16 -20.76 -8.74
N HIS A 261 6.38 -21.83 -8.66
CA HIS A 261 6.71 -23.11 -9.31
C HIS A 261 6.56 -23.02 -10.83
N GLU A 262 5.60 -22.23 -11.31
CA GLU A 262 5.36 -21.99 -12.72
C GLU A 262 5.48 -20.50 -13.05
N SER A 263 6.29 -20.18 -14.07
CA SER A 263 6.29 -18.83 -14.62
C SER A 263 4.91 -18.48 -15.16
N ARG A 264 4.46 -17.24 -14.91
CA ARG A 264 3.12 -16.82 -15.35
C ARG A 264 3.04 -15.33 -15.61
N VAL A 265 2.31 -14.99 -16.67
CA VAL A 265 1.98 -13.62 -17.07
C VAL A 265 0.48 -13.51 -17.31
N GLN A 266 -0.09 -12.31 -17.16
CA GLN A 266 -1.54 -12.06 -17.32
C GLN A 266 -2.39 -13.00 -16.45
N PHE A 267 -1.99 -13.16 -15.22
CA PHE A 267 -2.64 -13.93 -14.17
C PHE A 267 -3.10 -12.98 -13.05
N GLN A 268 -3.84 -13.49 -12.09
CA GLN A 268 -4.24 -12.71 -10.92
C GLN A 268 -3.48 -13.16 -9.68
N LEU A 269 -2.95 -12.18 -8.93
CA LEU A 269 -2.43 -12.37 -7.58
C LEU A 269 -3.39 -11.70 -6.58
N THR A 270 -3.87 -12.46 -5.60
CA THR A 270 -4.86 -11.94 -4.63
C THR A 270 -4.47 -12.35 -3.22
N ALA A 271 -4.52 -11.40 -2.28
CA ALA A 271 -4.32 -11.68 -0.86
C ALA A 271 -5.63 -12.14 -0.20
N LEU A 272 -5.57 -13.26 0.53
CA LEU A 272 -6.72 -13.82 1.25
C LEU A 272 -6.25 -14.62 2.46
N GLY A 273 -6.78 -14.32 3.64
CA GLY A 273 -6.51 -15.08 4.88
C GLY A 273 -5.03 -15.15 5.27
N GLY A 274 -4.26 -14.09 5.03
CA GLY A 274 -2.81 -14.04 5.32
C GLY A 274 -1.94 -14.78 4.30
N LEU A 275 -2.51 -15.25 3.20
CA LEU A 275 -1.82 -15.92 2.09
C LEU A 275 -2.01 -15.14 0.79
N LEU A 276 -1.14 -15.39 -0.19
CA LEU A 276 -1.32 -14.89 -1.55
C LEU A 276 -1.68 -16.04 -2.48
N TYR A 277 -2.58 -15.81 -3.41
CA TYR A 277 -3.02 -16.79 -4.39
C TYR A 277 -2.72 -16.30 -5.79
N ALA A 278 -1.89 -17.03 -6.53
CA ALA A 278 -1.59 -16.82 -7.94
C ALA A 278 -2.45 -17.77 -8.76
N THR A 279 -3.42 -17.23 -9.51
CA THR A 279 -4.42 -18.02 -10.23
C THR A 279 -4.22 -17.94 -11.74
N GLY A 280 -4.18 -19.08 -12.44
CA GLY A 280 -4.14 -19.16 -13.89
C GLY A 280 -2.98 -18.38 -14.54
N GLY A 281 -3.28 -17.67 -15.63
CA GLY A 281 -2.29 -16.99 -16.46
C GLY A 281 -1.82 -17.82 -17.65
N ARG A 282 -0.71 -17.41 -18.25
CA ARG A 282 -0.06 -18.16 -19.32
C ARG A 282 1.45 -18.09 -19.24
N ASN A 283 2.12 -19.03 -19.86
CA ASN A 283 3.57 -19.08 -20.07
C ASN A 283 3.90 -19.68 -21.43
N ARG A 284 5.15 -20.06 -21.66
CA ARG A 284 5.60 -20.69 -22.91
C ARG A 284 4.85 -21.99 -23.23
N ALA A 285 4.39 -22.73 -22.21
CA ALA A 285 3.63 -23.98 -22.42
C ALA A 285 2.15 -23.72 -22.73
N GLY A 286 1.67 -22.50 -22.65
CA GLY A 286 0.29 -22.09 -22.92
C GLY A 286 -0.46 -21.59 -21.70
N SER A 287 -1.79 -21.65 -21.76
CA SER A 287 -2.69 -21.23 -20.69
C SER A 287 -2.62 -22.15 -19.49
N LEU A 288 -2.68 -21.61 -18.28
CA LEU A 288 -2.58 -22.34 -17.02
C LEU A 288 -3.96 -22.54 -16.37
N ALA A 289 -4.13 -23.68 -15.71
CA ALA A 289 -5.21 -23.91 -14.76
C ALA A 289 -4.69 -23.97 -13.32
N SER A 290 -3.37 -24.00 -13.14
CA SER A 290 -2.77 -24.13 -11.82
C SER A 290 -3.05 -22.90 -10.95
N VAL A 291 -3.19 -23.17 -9.67
CA VAL A 291 -3.29 -22.18 -8.60
C VAL A 291 -2.18 -22.46 -7.62
N GLU A 292 -1.38 -21.45 -7.33
CA GLU A 292 -0.36 -21.52 -6.30
C GLU A 292 -0.72 -20.57 -5.15
N ARG A 293 -0.49 -21.02 -3.92
CA ARG A 293 -0.65 -20.18 -2.73
C ARG A 293 0.69 -19.98 -2.04
N TYR A 294 1.01 -18.75 -1.74
CA TYR A 294 2.22 -18.36 -1.02
C TYR A 294 1.94 -18.17 0.45
N CYS A 295 2.78 -18.78 1.28
CA CYS A 295 2.79 -18.57 2.72
C CYS A 295 3.98 -17.67 3.10
N PRO A 296 3.76 -16.39 3.44
CA PRO A 296 4.86 -15.49 3.79
C PRO A 296 5.70 -15.98 4.97
N ARG A 297 5.05 -16.65 5.94
CA ARG A 297 5.74 -17.20 7.13
C ARG A 297 6.77 -18.26 6.80
N ARG A 298 6.53 -19.07 5.77
CA ARG A 298 7.42 -20.16 5.33
C ARG A 298 8.30 -19.75 4.16
N ASP A 299 8.03 -18.60 3.54
CA ASP A 299 8.60 -18.19 2.25
C ASP A 299 8.50 -19.34 1.23
N SER A 300 7.30 -19.88 1.04
CA SER A 300 7.08 -21.03 0.17
C SER A 300 5.76 -20.93 -0.58
N TRP A 301 5.76 -21.43 -1.82
CA TRP A 301 4.60 -21.66 -2.63
C TRP A 301 4.16 -23.13 -2.54
N ASP A 302 2.87 -23.37 -2.46
CA ASP A 302 2.24 -24.68 -2.52
C ASP A 302 1.13 -24.63 -3.58
N PHE A 303 0.90 -25.73 -4.32
CA PHE A 303 -0.26 -25.82 -5.20
C PHE A 303 -1.54 -25.92 -4.37
N ALA A 304 -2.59 -25.26 -4.86
CA ALA A 304 -3.96 -25.36 -4.37
C ALA A 304 -4.85 -25.99 -5.44
N CYS A 305 -6.13 -26.21 -5.14
CA CYS A 305 -7.08 -26.76 -6.10
C CYS A 305 -7.04 -25.94 -7.42
N PRO A 306 -6.75 -26.60 -8.56
CA PRO A 306 -6.65 -25.88 -9.83
C PRO A 306 -8.00 -25.36 -10.30
N LEU A 307 -7.96 -24.39 -11.19
CA LEU A 307 -9.14 -23.91 -11.90
C LEU A 307 -9.77 -25.05 -12.72
N LYS A 308 -11.08 -25.01 -12.84
CA LYS A 308 -11.81 -25.99 -13.68
C LYS A 308 -11.43 -25.89 -15.16
N ARG A 309 -10.94 -24.74 -15.60
CA ARG A 309 -10.50 -24.45 -16.98
C ARG A 309 -9.23 -23.63 -16.98
N ARG A 310 -8.38 -23.86 -17.98
CA ARG A 310 -7.21 -23.02 -18.24
C ARG A 310 -7.67 -21.63 -18.65
N THR A 311 -7.15 -20.58 -18.01
CA THR A 311 -7.50 -19.19 -18.34
C THR A 311 -6.35 -18.26 -18.12
N TRP A 312 -6.31 -17.17 -18.90
CA TRP A 312 -5.39 -16.04 -18.74
C TRP A 312 -6.11 -14.74 -19.08
N GLY A 313 -5.57 -13.60 -18.64
CA GLY A 313 -6.22 -12.31 -18.84
C GLY A 313 -7.57 -12.19 -18.14
N HIS A 314 -7.82 -13.05 -17.15
CA HIS A 314 -8.93 -12.92 -16.20
C HIS A 314 -8.55 -11.93 -15.11
N ALA A 315 -9.54 -11.44 -14.39
CA ALA A 315 -9.34 -10.63 -13.20
C ALA A 315 -9.84 -11.35 -11.95
N GLY A 316 -9.43 -10.87 -10.77
CA GLY A 316 -9.86 -11.48 -9.53
C GLY A 316 -9.82 -10.53 -8.34
N ALA A 317 -10.64 -10.84 -7.33
CA ALA A 317 -10.76 -10.09 -6.10
C ALA A 317 -11.11 -11.00 -4.93
N ALA A 318 -10.79 -10.56 -3.71
CA ALA A 318 -11.25 -11.21 -2.49
C ALA A 318 -12.45 -10.47 -1.90
N ALA A 319 -13.45 -11.21 -1.46
CA ALA A 319 -14.60 -10.70 -0.70
C ALA A 319 -15.17 -11.79 0.20
N GLY A 320 -15.61 -11.44 1.40
CA GLY A 320 -16.28 -12.36 2.33
C GLY A 320 -15.44 -13.61 2.68
N GLY A 321 -14.11 -13.49 2.75
CA GLY A 321 -13.23 -14.63 3.03
C GLY A 321 -13.08 -15.63 1.88
N ARG A 322 -13.47 -15.24 0.67
CA ARG A 322 -13.39 -16.05 -0.55
C ARG A 322 -12.69 -15.31 -1.67
N LEU A 323 -12.14 -16.06 -2.64
CA LEU A 323 -11.51 -15.51 -3.83
C LEU A 323 -12.44 -15.69 -5.02
N TYR A 324 -12.62 -14.63 -5.79
CA TYR A 324 -13.42 -14.63 -7.02
C TYR A 324 -12.53 -14.31 -8.21
N ILE A 325 -12.74 -15.04 -9.31
CA ILE A 325 -12.16 -14.73 -10.61
C ILE A 325 -13.26 -14.60 -11.65
N SER A 326 -13.05 -13.74 -12.64
CA SER A 326 -14.03 -13.52 -13.69
C SER A 326 -13.40 -13.35 -15.07
N GLY A 327 -14.10 -13.79 -16.09
CA GLY A 327 -13.75 -13.63 -17.50
C GLY A 327 -12.40 -14.24 -17.88
N GLY A 328 -11.72 -13.58 -18.81
CA GLY A 328 -10.46 -14.05 -19.37
C GLY A 328 -10.62 -14.93 -20.61
N TYR A 329 -9.48 -15.31 -21.17
CA TYR A 329 -9.42 -16.23 -22.30
C TYR A 329 -9.55 -17.67 -21.84
N GLY A 330 -10.57 -18.34 -22.32
CA GLY A 330 -10.84 -19.78 -22.14
C GLY A 330 -11.02 -20.47 -23.47
N VAL A 331 -11.76 -21.57 -23.46
CA VAL A 331 -12.02 -22.39 -24.67
C VAL A 331 -13.23 -21.85 -25.44
N SER A 332 -14.20 -21.28 -24.76
CA SER A 332 -15.49 -20.82 -25.33
C SER A 332 -15.72 -19.32 -25.13
N ALA A 333 -16.68 -18.77 -25.89
CA ALA A 333 -17.12 -17.38 -25.70
C ALA A 333 -17.74 -17.15 -24.31
N GLU A 334 -18.43 -18.16 -23.77
CA GLU A 334 -19.05 -18.11 -22.43
C GLU A 334 -18.00 -17.98 -21.30
N ASP A 335 -16.78 -18.44 -21.53
CA ASP A 335 -15.70 -18.33 -20.54
C ASP A 335 -15.39 -16.87 -20.24
N LYS A 336 -15.60 -15.95 -21.20
CA LYS A 336 -15.36 -14.51 -21.03
C LYS A 336 -16.35 -13.81 -20.07
N LYS A 337 -17.48 -14.48 -19.74
CA LYS A 337 -18.46 -14.02 -18.73
C LYS A 337 -18.38 -14.85 -17.43
N ALA A 338 -17.72 -15.97 -17.46
CA ALA A 338 -17.74 -16.94 -16.36
C ALA A 338 -17.16 -16.33 -15.09
N VAL A 339 -17.77 -16.67 -13.95
CA VAL A 339 -17.30 -16.30 -12.62
C VAL A 339 -17.14 -17.56 -11.78
N GLN A 340 -16.03 -17.65 -11.08
CA GLN A 340 -15.74 -18.75 -10.17
C GLN A 340 -15.34 -18.22 -8.81
N CYS A 341 -15.79 -18.89 -7.77
CA CYS A 341 -15.50 -18.58 -6.38
C CYS A 341 -14.68 -19.72 -5.77
N TYR A 342 -13.57 -19.40 -5.14
CA TYR A 342 -12.74 -20.34 -4.39
C TYR A 342 -13.03 -20.24 -2.90
N ASP A 343 -13.30 -21.39 -2.30
CA ASP A 343 -13.42 -21.56 -0.85
C ASP A 343 -12.10 -22.13 -0.30
N PRO A 344 -11.30 -21.35 0.43
CA PRO A 344 -10.01 -21.81 0.93
C PRO A 344 -10.12 -22.88 2.02
N ALA A 345 -11.24 -22.97 2.73
CA ALA A 345 -11.44 -24.00 3.75
C ALA A 345 -11.76 -25.36 3.15
N ALA A 346 -12.49 -25.37 2.03
CA ALA A 346 -12.84 -26.58 1.30
C ALA A 346 -11.86 -26.91 0.18
N ASP A 347 -10.90 -26.03 -0.13
CA ASP A 347 -9.96 -26.12 -1.26
C ASP A 347 -10.68 -26.48 -2.58
N ARG A 348 -11.74 -25.72 -2.93
CA ARG A 348 -12.54 -26.00 -4.13
C ARG A 348 -13.05 -24.74 -4.81
N TRP A 349 -13.28 -24.84 -6.13
CA TRP A 349 -13.88 -23.82 -6.96
C TRP A 349 -15.35 -24.13 -7.26
N GLU A 350 -16.22 -23.13 -7.12
CA GLU A 350 -17.64 -23.18 -7.45
C GLU A 350 -17.99 -22.12 -8.51
N PRO A 351 -18.85 -22.42 -9.48
CA PRO A 351 -19.36 -21.43 -10.41
C PRO A 351 -20.29 -20.46 -9.68
N LYS A 352 -20.33 -19.20 -10.16
CA LYS A 352 -21.23 -18.15 -9.71
C LYS A 352 -21.95 -17.54 -10.91
N ALA A 353 -22.95 -16.67 -10.64
CA ALA A 353 -23.65 -15.96 -11.69
C ALA A 353 -22.67 -15.24 -12.63
N PRO A 354 -22.80 -15.44 -13.95
CA PRO A 354 -21.90 -14.84 -14.93
C PRO A 354 -22.11 -13.32 -15.00
N MET A 355 -21.06 -12.60 -15.41
CA MET A 355 -21.14 -11.18 -15.73
C MET A 355 -22.13 -10.89 -16.87
N HIS A 356 -22.68 -9.70 -16.92
CA HIS A 356 -23.50 -9.26 -18.04
C HIS A 356 -22.69 -9.12 -19.33
N GLU A 357 -21.47 -8.54 -19.21
CA GLU A 357 -20.59 -8.32 -20.35
C GLU A 357 -19.42 -9.30 -20.40
N PRO A 358 -19.09 -9.85 -21.59
CA PRO A 358 -17.88 -10.65 -21.76
C PRO A 358 -16.65 -9.75 -21.67
N ARG A 359 -15.65 -10.16 -20.87
CA ARG A 359 -14.46 -9.35 -20.61
C ARG A 359 -13.20 -10.20 -20.60
N VAL A 360 -12.14 -9.64 -21.16
CA VAL A 360 -10.77 -10.10 -20.98
C VAL A 360 -9.87 -8.90 -20.66
N LEU A 361 -8.80 -9.13 -19.91
CA LEU A 361 -7.83 -8.08 -19.52
C LEU A 361 -8.50 -6.87 -18.82
N HIS A 362 -9.56 -7.16 -18.07
CA HIS A 362 -10.31 -6.17 -17.30
C HIS A 362 -9.77 -6.05 -15.87
N ALA A 363 -10.20 -5.03 -15.16
CA ALA A 363 -9.91 -4.83 -13.75
C ALA A 363 -11.03 -5.42 -12.89
N MET A 364 -10.65 -5.97 -11.72
CA MET A 364 -11.60 -6.47 -10.72
C MET A 364 -11.07 -6.19 -9.33
N LEU A 365 -11.92 -5.68 -8.44
CA LEU A 365 -11.54 -5.42 -7.06
C LEU A 365 -12.75 -5.44 -6.10
N GLY A 366 -12.47 -5.74 -4.84
CA GLY A 366 -13.48 -5.70 -3.77
C GLY A 366 -13.57 -4.32 -3.13
N ALA A 367 -14.81 -3.81 -2.95
CA ALA A 367 -15.08 -2.57 -2.24
C ALA A 367 -16.42 -2.66 -1.52
N ALA A 368 -16.48 -2.32 -0.23
CA ALA A 368 -17.71 -2.26 0.56
C ALA A 368 -18.59 -3.54 0.48
N GLY A 369 -17.98 -4.73 0.51
CA GLY A 369 -18.70 -6.01 0.41
C GLY A 369 -19.17 -6.37 -1.01
N ARG A 370 -18.86 -5.56 -2.01
CA ARG A 370 -19.16 -5.78 -3.43
C ARG A 370 -17.86 -6.08 -4.19
N ILE A 371 -17.99 -6.68 -5.36
CA ILE A 371 -16.88 -6.94 -6.27
C ILE A 371 -17.18 -6.22 -7.58
N TYR A 372 -16.34 -5.25 -7.95
CA TYR A 372 -16.49 -4.46 -9.17
C TYR A 372 -15.69 -5.07 -10.30
N ALA A 373 -16.28 -5.15 -11.49
CA ALA A 373 -15.63 -5.49 -12.75
C ALA A 373 -15.71 -4.27 -13.69
N LEU A 374 -14.54 -3.82 -14.16
CA LEU A 374 -14.42 -2.54 -14.89
C LEU A 374 -13.55 -2.73 -16.13
N GLY A 375 -13.95 -2.12 -17.24
CA GLY A 375 -13.16 -2.07 -18.45
C GLY A 375 -12.88 -3.44 -19.08
N GLY A 376 -11.68 -3.54 -19.65
CA GLY A 376 -11.25 -4.69 -20.43
C GLY A 376 -11.63 -4.55 -21.91
N ARG A 377 -11.48 -5.65 -22.61
CA ARG A 377 -11.86 -5.73 -24.02
C ARG A 377 -12.76 -6.93 -24.29
N MET A 378 -13.48 -6.82 -25.39
CA MET A 378 -14.24 -7.90 -26.02
C MET A 378 -13.66 -8.16 -27.39
N ASP A 379 -13.40 -9.43 -27.71
CA ASP A 379 -12.95 -9.84 -29.05
C ASP A 379 -14.15 -10.25 -29.90
N HIS A 380 -14.24 -9.70 -31.07
CA HIS A 380 -15.09 -10.13 -32.16
C HIS A 380 -14.22 -10.75 -33.27
N VAL A 381 -14.81 -11.43 -34.25
CA VAL A 381 -14.07 -12.19 -35.27
C VAL A 381 -12.94 -11.38 -35.92
N ASP A 382 -13.17 -10.11 -36.25
CA ASP A 382 -12.21 -9.26 -36.95
C ASP A 382 -11.71 -8.06 -36.14
N HIS A 383 -12.31 -7.76 -34.99
CA HIS A 383 -12.03 -6.54 -34.22
C HIS A 383 -12.05 -6.76 -32.73
N CYS A 384 -11.30 -5.95 -32.01
CA CYS A 384 -11.36 -5.83 -30.56
C CYS A 384 -12.03 -4.50 -30.17
N PHE A 385 -12.88 -4.55 -29.17
CA PHE A 385 -13.60 -3.38 -28.68
C PHE A 385 -13.32 -3.16 -27.19
N ASP A 386 -13.26 -1.89 -26.80
CA ASP A 386 -13.23 -1.53 -25.39
C ASP A 386 -14.58 -1.84 -24.73
N VAL A 387 -14.56 -2.45 -23.56
CA VAL A 387 -15.75 -2.61 -22.71
C VAL A 387 -15.81 -1.40 -21.78
N LEU A 388 -16.82 -0.54 -21.98
CA LEU A 388 -17.04 0.62 -21.11
C LEU A 388 -17.94 0.32 -19.92
N ALA A 389 -18.76 -0.73 -20.00
CA ALA A 389 -19.66 -1.11 -18.95
C ALA A 389 -18.91 -1.41 -17.64
N VAL A 390 -19.50 -0.98 -16.54
CA VAL A 390 -19.06 -1.29 -15.18
C VAL A 390 -20.21 -1.99 -14.47
N GLU A 391 -19.88 -3.05 -13.76
CA GLU A 391 -20.84 -3.81 -12.99
C GLU A 391 -20.25 -4.25 -11.67
N TYR A 392 -21.07 -4.40 -10.64
CA TYR A 392 -20.65 -5.01 -9.40
C TYR A 392 -21.44 -6.26 -9.07
N TYR A 393 -20.80 -7.18 -8.42
CA TYR A 393 -21.34 -8.43 -7.92
C TYR A 393 -21.55 -8.37 -6.41
N VAL A 394 -22.69 -8.87 -5.95
CA VAL A 394 -23.01 -9.03 -4.52
C VAL A 394 -22.93 -10.52 -4.16
N PRO A 395 -21.93 -10.96 -3.39
CA PRO A 395 -21.76 -12.37 -3.04
C PRO A 395 -22.95 -13.04 -2.36
N ASP A 396 -23.65 -12.31 -1.50
CA ASP A 396 -24.78 -12.84 -0.72
C ASP A 396 -26.01 -13.16 -1.57
N THR A 397 -26.24 -12.41 -2.64
CA THR A 397 -27.39 -12.58 -3.53
C THR A 397 -27.04 -13.31 -4.84
N ASP A 398 -25.75 -13.53 -5.10
CA ASP A 398 -25.24 -14.08 -6.36
C ASP A 398 -25.73 -13.30 -7.60
N GLN A 399 -25.70 -11.96 -7.54
CA GLN A 399 -26.25 -11.09 -8.60
C GLN A 399 -25.28 -9.99 -9.01
N TRP A 400 -25.31 -9.67 -10.31
CA TRP A 400 -24.61 -8.54 -10.91
C TRP A 400 -25.54 -7.35 -11.10
N THR A 401 -25.03 -6.15 -10.93
CA THR A 401 -25.71 -4.88 -11.15
C THR A 401 -24.84 -3.94 -11.96
N SER A 402 -25.37 -3.41 -13.05
CA SER A 402 -24.69 -2.40 -13.89
C SER A 402 -24.75 -1.03 -13.23
N VAL A 403 -23.68 -0.27 -13.35
CA VAL A 403 -23.52 1.09 -12.82
C VAL A 403 -22.98 2.02 -13.90
N ALA A 404 -22.66 3.28 -13.55
CA ALA A 404 -22.19 4.27 -14.51
C ALA A 404 -20.97 3.77 -15.32
N PRO A 405 -21.06 3.76 -16.67
CA PRO A 405 -20.02 3.24 -17.54
C PRO A 405 -18.77 4.14 -17.53
N MET A 406 -17.62 3.56 -17.85
CA MET A 406 -16.37 4.29 -18.06
C MET A 406 -16.50 5.30 -19.19
N ARG A 407 -15.76 6.40 -19.10
CA ARG A 407 -15.70 7.42 -20.17
C ARG A 407 -14.79 7.01 -21.31
N THR A 408 -13.70 6.33 -20.98
CA THR A 408 -12.68 5.89 -21.92
C THR A 408 -12.38 4.43 -21.69
N GLY A 409 -12.26 3.65 -22.76
CA GLY A 409 -11.91 2.23 -22.67
C GLY A 409 -10.48 2.04 -22.20
N GLN A 410 -10.29 1.14 -21.26
CA GLN A 410 -8.99 0.73 -20.72
C GLN A 410 -9.00 -0.78 -20.47
N SER A 411 -8.11 -1.48 -21.15
CA SER A 411 -7.74 -2.87 -20.87
C SER A 411 -6.28 -2.92 -20.40
N GLU A 412 -5.88 -3.99 -19.73
CA GLU A 412 -4.51 -4.13 -19.22
C GLU A 412 -4.10 -2.97 -18.29
N ALA A 413 -5.08 -2.35 -17.63
CA ALA A 413 -4.90 -1.23 -16.71
C ALA A 413 -4.64 -1.73 -15.29
N GLY A 414 -3.85 -0.96 -14.53
CA GLY A 414 -3.74 -1.14 -13.11
C GLY A 414 -4.97 -0.60 -12.38
N CYS A 415 -5.42 -1.27 -11.33
CA CYS A 415 -6.52 -0.76 -10.51
C CYS A 415 -6.25 -0.92 -9.02
N CYS A 416 -6.74 0.03 -8.24
CA CYS A 416 -6.78 -0.10 -6.79
C CYS A 416 -7.92 0.72 -6.19
N LEU A 417 -8.29 0.36 -4.97
CA LEU A 417 -9.23 1.10 -4.14
C LEU A 417 -8.45 2.03 -3.22
N LEU A 418 -8.75 3.31 -3.27
CA LEU A 418 -8.22 4.30 -2.35
C LEU A 418 -9.39 5.01 -1.67
N GLU A 419 -9.57 4.78 -0.37
CA GLU A 419 -10.78 5.13 0.39
C GLU A 419 -12.03 4.48 -0.21
N ARG A 420 -12.90 5.25 -0.85
CA ARG A 420 -14.15 4.79 -1.51
C ARG A 420 -14.13 5.00 -3.02
N LYS A 421 -12.95 5.26 -3.57
CA LYS A 421 -12.76 5.54 -5.00
C LYS A 421 -11.91 4.48 -5.64
N ILE A 422 -12.35 4.02 -6.80
CA ILE A 422 -11.62 3.10 -7.64
C ILE A 422 -10.81 3.91 -8.65
N TYR A 423 -9.50 3.71 -8.65
CA TYR A 423 -8.58 4.31 -9.60
C TYR A 423 -8.20 3.27 -10.65
N ILE A 424 -8.35 3.64 -11.92
CA ILE A 424 -7.95 2.83 -13.08
C ILE A 424 -6.84 3.60 -13.79
N VAL A 425 -5.63 3.03 -13.80
CA VAL A 425 -4.41 3.71 -14.22
C VAL A 425 -3.88 3.10 -15.51
N GLY A 426 -3.67 3.94 -16.52
CA GLY A 426 -3.06 3.53 -17.77
C GLY A 426 -3.86 2.50 -18.56
N GLY A 427 -3.16 1.57 -19.19
CA GLY A 427 -3.77 0.51 -19.99
C GLY A 427 -3.74 0.78 -21.49
N TYR A 428 -4.46 -0.06 -22.22
CA TYR A 428 -4.58 0.01 -23.69
C TYR A 428 -6.01 0.39 -24.10
N ASN A 429 -6.14 1.34 -25.00
CA ASN A 429 -7.40 1.77 -25.60
C ASN A 429 -7.51 1.22 -27.04
N TRP A 430 -8.45 0.31 -27.25
CA TRP A 430 -8.63 -0.37 -28.56
C TRP A 430 -9.23 0.53 -29.61
N ARG A 431 -10.07 1.49 -29.22
CA ARG A 431 -10.63 2.49 -30.17
C ARG A 431 -9.54 3.41 -30.72
N LEU A 432 -8.58 3.81 -29.89
CA LEU A 432 -7.46 4.67 -30.29
C LEU A 432 -6.25 3.87 -30.80
N ASN A 433 -6.30 2.55 -30.62
CA ASN A 433 -5.21 1.62 -30.92
C ASN A 433 -3.87 2.04 -30.30
N ASN A 434 -3.90 2.47 -29.04
CA ASN A 434 -2.72 2.98 -28.34
C ASN A 434 -2.81 2.77 -26.82
N VAL A 435 -1.65 2.81 -26.18
CA VAL A 435 -1.54 2.91 -24.71
C VAL A 435 -2.01 4.28 -24.23
N THR A 436 -2.53 4.34 -23.03
CA THR A 436 -3.02 5.58 -22.44
C THR A 436 -2.36 5.88 -21.11
N GLY A 437 -2.17 7.17 -20.82
CA GLY A 437 -1.79 7.67 -19.50
C GLY A 437 -2.98 8.23 -18.72
N ILE A 438 -4.22 7.95 -19.14
CA ILE A 438 -5.41 8.41 -18.44
C ILE A 438 -5.58 7.62 -17.13
N VAL A 439 -5.95 8.35 -16.06
CA VAL A 439 -6.38 7.76 -14.80
C VAL A 439 -7.81 8.16 -14.56
N GLN A 440 -8.71 7.19 -14.67
CA GLN A 440 -10.12 7.38 -14.39
C GLN A 440 -10.42 7.08 -12.92
N VAL A 441 -11.22 7.91 -12.29
CA VAL A 441 -11.57 7.80 -10.86
C VAL A 441 -13.07 7.64 -10.72
N TYR A 442 -13.49 6.49 -10.19
CA TYR A 442 -14.89 6.16 -9.94
C TYR A 442 -15.21 6.22 -8.45
N ASN A 443 -16.22 7.00 -8.08
CA ASN A 443 -16.71 7.07 -6.71
C ASN A 443 -17.80 6.01 -6.49
N THR A 444 -17.52 5.04 -5.62
CA THR A 444 -18.43 3.91 -5.37
C THR A 444 -19.67 4.26 -4.55
N GLU A 445 -19.71 5.45 -3.93
CA GLU A 445 -20.86 5.92 -3.14
C GLU A 445 -21.87 6.70 -3.98
N THR A 446 -21.35 7.57 -4.86
CA THR A 446 -22.22 8.45 -5.68
C THR A 446 -22.55 7.87 -7.04
N ASP A 447 -21.91 6.75 -7.44
CA ASP A 447 -22.00 6.15 -8.77
C ASP A 447 -21.60 7.14 -9.88
N GLU A 448 -20.54 7.91 -9.65
CA GLU A 448 -20.08 8.95 -10.57
C GLU A 448 -18.59 8.81 -10.88
N TRP A 449 -18.22 9.18 -12.12
CA TRP A 449 -16.85 9.33 -12.54
C TRP A 449 -16.39 10.77 -12.29
N GLU A 450 -15.31 10.91 -11.52
CA GLU A 450 -14.66 12.20 -11.26
C GLU A 450 -13.85 12.67 -12.49
N ARG A 451 -13.27 13.86 -12.40
CA ARG A 451 -12.36 14.37 -13.42
C ARG A 451 -11.14 13.46 -13.54
N ASP A 452 -10.78 13.09 -14.76
CA ASP A 452 -9.63 12.26 -15.05
C ASP A 452 -8.32 12.94 -14.61
N LEU A 453 -7.39 12.09 -14.12
CA LEU A 453 -6.02 12.50 -13.85
C LEU A 453 -5.12 11.97 -14.97
N HIS A 454 -3.86 12.42 -14.97
CA HIS A 454 -2.87 11.95 -15.92
C HIS A 454 -1.71 11.27 -15.21
N PHE A 455 -1.41 10.06 -15.64
CA PHE A 455 -0.21 9.35 -15.27
C PHE A 455 0.97 9.90 -16.09
N PRO A 456 2.19 10.02 -15.52
CA PRO A 456 3.33 10.66 -16.19
C PRO A 456 3.72 10.01 -17.51
N GLU A 457 3.49 8.73 -17.64
CA GLU A 457 3.85 7.92 -18.82
C GLU A 457 2.62 7.11 -19.27
N SER A 458 2.62 6.65 -20.52
CA SER A 458 1.54 5.81 -21.06
C SER A 458 2.00 4.36 -21.08
N PHE A 459 1.39 3.51 -20.25
CA PHE A 459 1.75 2.11 -20.10
C PHE A 459 0.53 1.19 -20.12
N ALA A 460 0.70 0.01 -20.73
CA ALA A 460 -0.19 -1.13 -20.55
C ALA A 460 0.48 -2.21 -19.68
N GLY A 461 -0.31 -3.08 -19.08
CA GLY A 461 0.21 -4.11 -18.18
C GLY A 461 0.80 -3.55 -16.88
N ILE A 462 0.41 -2.33 -16.51
CA ILE A 462 0.74 -1.69 -15.24
C ILE A 462 -0.06 -2.34 -14.12
N ALA A 463 0.54 -2.44 -12.93
CA ALA A 463 -0.16 -2.91 -11.74
C ALA A 463 -0.22 -1.82 -10.67
N CYS A 464 -1.28 -1.80 -9.86
CA CYS A 464 -1.48 -0.79 -8.83
C CYS A 464 -1.77 -1.42 -7.47
N ALA A 465 -1.38 -0.70 -6.42
CA ALA A 465 -1.67 -1.06 -5.04
C ALA A 465 -1.94 0.20 -4.20
N ALA A 466 -2.73 0.05 -3.15
CA ALA A 466 -2.96 1.10 -2.15
C ALA A 466 -2.22 0.73 -0.87
N VAL A 467 -1.32 1.59 -0.39
CA VAL A 467 -0.47 1.35 0.78
C VAL A 467 -0.26 2.60 1.61
N LEU A 468 0.00 2.43 2.89
CA LEU A 468 0.49 3.48 3.76
C LEU A 468 1.96 3.73 3.47
N LEU A 469 2.32 4.93 3.07
CA LEU A 469 3.70 5.36 2.90
C LEU A 469 4.10 6.31 4.02
N PRO A 470 5.39 6.30 4.45
CA PRO A 470 5.91 7.35 5.30
C PRO A 470 5.67 8.71 4.65
N ARG A 471 5.22 9.69 5.41
CA ARG A 471 5.15 11.07 4.90
C ARG A 471 6.57 11.56 4.65
N THR A 472 6.92 11.77 3.41
CA THR A 472 8.17 12.45 3.06
C THR A 472 8.01 13.92 3.44
N GLY A 473 8.83 14.41 4.37
CA GLY A 473 8.94 15.84 4.60
C GLY A 473 9.19 16.53 3.26
N HIS A 474 8.46 17.61 2.98
CA HIS A 474 8.66 18.42 1.78
C HIS A 474 10.14 18.77 1.67
N GLY A 475 10.70 18.50 0.52
CA GLY A 475 12.10 18.51 0.21
C GLY A 475 12.86 19.73 0.76
N ARG A 476 14.07 19.40 1.14
CA ARG A 476 15.13 20.39 1.32
C ARG A 476 15.48 21.05 -0.01
#